data_440b765f2b8322368dac3db597bcffdf
#
_entry.id   440b765f2b8322368dac3db597bcffdf
#
_cell.length_a   1.000
_cell.length_b   1.000
_cell.length_c   1.000
_cell.angle_alpha   90.00
_cell.angle_beta   90.00
_cell.angle_gamma   90.00
#
_symmetry.space_group_name_H-M   'P 1'
#
loop_
_entity.id
_entity.type
_entity.pdbx_description
1 polymer ?
#
loop_
_entity_poly.entity_id
_entity_poly.type
_entity_poly.pdbx_seq_one_letter_code
_entity_poly.pdbx_strand_id
1 'polypeptide(L)'
;MQTLHYLTLSVLIPPLLSFFAEPGALFFEGGATNVGMIMDWREMAGRPTVRGMQGEDRWNAYYGAWSGGKQLGSGWVEGMWDGRTDPMRGWVIAFSWMFASFADIYYLCILVRRPRLLLDFALTLGFSHIVLTTYYSASIPTSLFFWIVMFTWSATTVTIAEQICVKREMTEGLVISPPRDEVDDLEMGELLRRD
;
A
#
# COMPACT_ATOMS: atom_id res chain seq x y z
N MET A 1 -4.10 -3.62 10.12
CA MET A 1 -4.02 -3.49 8.65
C MET A 1 -2.85 -2.62 8.23
N GLN A 2 -2.84 -1.35 8.56
CA GLN A 2 -1.80 -0.40 8.12
C GLN A 2 -0.36 -0.85 8.43
N THR A 3 -0.12 -1.35 9.64
CA THR A 3 1.20 -1.89 10.03
C THR A 3 1.63 -3.08 9.16
N LEU A 4 0.71 -3.99 8.86
CA LEU A 4 0.98 -5.16 8.03
C LEU A 4 1.27 -4.75 6.58
N HIS A 5 0.51 -3.80 6.05
CA HIS A 5 0.76 -3.23 4.72
C HIS A 5 2.16 -2.63 4.60
N TYR A 6 2.53 -1.75 5.55
CA TYR A 6 3.87 -1.16 5.52
C TYR A 6 5.00 -2.16 5.79
N LEU A 7 4.75 -3.18 6.60
CA LEU A 7 5.70 -4.28 6.78
C LEU A 7 5.93 -5.03 5.45
N THR A 8 4.87 -5.32 4.71
CA THR A 8 4.95 -5.94 3.38
C THR A 8 5.75 -5.08 2.41
N LEU A 9 5.46 -3.77 2.34
CA LEU A 9 6.21 -2.84 1.50
C LEU A 9 7.69 -2.74 1.90
N SER A 10 7.98 -2.73 3.21
CA SER A 10 9.35 -2.63 3.70
C SER A 10 10.21 -3.87 3.37
N VAL A 11 9.58 -5.00 3.14
CA VAL A 11 10.25 -6.22 2.68
C VAL A 11 10.39 -6.26 1.16
N LEU A 12 9.39 -5.74 0.41
CA LEU A 12 9.37 -5.81 -1.05
C LEU A 12 10.22 -4.73 -1.72
N ILE A 13 10.11 -3.47 -1.26
CA ILE A 13 10.70 -2.31 -1.94
C ILE A 13 12.23 -2.35 -1.95
N PRO A 14 12.95 -2.60 -0.84
CA PRO A 14 14.41 -2.54 -0.84
C PRO A 14 15.10 -3.49 -1.83
N PRO A 15 14.75 -4.80 -1.89
CA PRO A 15 15.40 -5.68 -2.85
C PRO A 15 15.06 -5.31 -4.30
N LEU A 16 13.80 -4.96 -4.59
CA LEU A 16 13.40 -4.61 -5.94
C LEU A 16 14.08 -3.32 -6.42
N LEU A 17 14.18 -2.30 -5.58
CA LEU A 17 14.92 -1.07 -5.91
C LEU A 17 16.40 -1.34 -6.12
N SER A 18 17.01 -2.19 -5.30
CA SER A 18 18.43 -2.52 -5.45
C SER A 18 18.76 -3.22 -6.77
N PHE A 19 17.78 -3.96 -7.34
CA PHE A 19 17.98 -4.65 -8.61
C PHE A 19 17.62 -3.82 -9.85
N PHE A 20 16.62 -2.97 -9.77
CA PHE A 20 16.03 -2.34 -10.95
C PHE A 20 16.22 -0.82 -11.02
N ALA A 21 16.42 -0.13 -9.88
CA ALA A 21 16.61 1.31 -9.87
C ALA A 21 18.06 1.69 -10.23
N GLU A 22 18.24 2.89 -10.75
CA GLU A 22 19.57 3.42 -11.06
C GLU A 22 20.37 3.65 -9.76
N PRO A 23 21.57 3.03 -9.61
CA PRO A 23 22.33 3.11 -8.36
C PRO A 23 22.70 4.54 -7.95
N GLY A 24 23.00 5.42 -8.93
CA GLY A 24 23.34 6.82 -8.68
C GLY A 24 22.17 7.60 -8.10
N ALA A 25 20.99 7.46 -8.71
CA ALA A 25 19.74 8.07 -8.24
C ALA A 25 19.34 7.55 -6.87
N LEU A 26 19.47 6.24 -6.68
CA LEU A 26 19.12 5.57 -5.42
C LEU A 26 20.01 6.01 -4.26
N PHE A 27 21.33 6.11 -4.51
CA PHE A 27 22.29 6.60 -3.51
C PHE A 27 21.99 8.05 -3.10
N PHE A 28 21.65 8.89 -4.08
CA PHE A 28 21.29 10.29 -3.86
C PHE A 28 20.04 10.44 -2.98
N GLU A 29 19.06 9.59 -3.15
CA GLU A 29 17.81 9.57 -2.39
C GLU A 29 17.93 8.84 -1.04
N GLY A 30 19.12 8.48 -0.61
CA GLY A 30 19.39 7.85 0.69
C GLY A 30 19.32 6.33 0.71
N GLY A 31 19.34 5.69 -0.46
CA GLY A 31 19.37 4.23 -0.60
C GLY A 31 18.01 3.57 -0.63
N ALA A 32 18.01 2.30 -1.05
CA ALA A 32 16.80 1.49 -1.20
C ALA A 32 16.00 1.28 0.10
N THR A 33 16.67 1.31 1.24
CA THR A 33 16.07 1.09 2.55
C THR A 33 15.50 2.36 3.20
N ASN A 34 15.58 3.49 2.50
CA ASN A 34 15.05 4.74 3.03
C ASN A 34 13.53 4.67 3.17
N VAL A 35 13.03 5.07 4.34
CA VAL A 35 11.58 5.16 4.63
C VAL A 35 10.85 6.07 3.63
N GLY A 36 11.54 7.07 3.07
CA GLY A 36 11.02 7.92 2.02
C GLY A 36 10.52 7.16 0.80
N MET A 37 11.14 6.03 0.45
CA MET A 37 10.71 5.19 -0.68
C MET A 37 9.28 4.65 -0.52
N ILE A 38 8.79 4.57 0.72
CA ILE A 38 7.42 4.12 1.04
C ILE A 38 6.50 5.31 1.30
N MET A 39 7.01 6.32 2.01
CA MET A 39 6.19 7.40 2.58
C MET A 39 6.14 8.66 1.72
N ASP A 40 7.03 8.83 0.75
CA ASP A 40 7.07 10.03 -0.07
C ASP A 40 6.49 9.78 -1.46
N TRP A 41 5.35 10.40 -1.76
CA TRP A 41 4.71 10.28 -3.08
C TRP A 41 5.61 10.71 -4.25
N ARG A 42 6.62 11.57 -4.00
CA ARG A 42 7.57 12.03 -5.01
C ARG A 42 8.48 10.91 -5.47
N GLU A 43 8.81 9.97 -4.59
CA GLU A 43 9.59 8.78 -4.94
C GLU A 43 8.83 7.88 -5.93
N MET A 44 7.54 7.67 -5.70
CA MET A 44 6.69 6.95 -6.66
C MET A 44 6.57 7.71 -7.98
N ALA A 45 6.59 9.03 -7.96
CA ALA A 45 6.60 9.84 -9.18
C ALA A 45 7.98 9.87 -9.88
N GLY A 46 9.00 9.20 -9.33
CA GLY A 46 10.37 9.20 -9.84
C GLY A 46 11.06 10.57 -9.77
N ARG A 47 10.50 11.51 -9.00
CA ARG A 47 11.04 12.87 -8.87
C ARG A 47 12.13 12.91 -7.81
N PRO A 48 13.18 13.71 -8.01
CA PRO A 48 14.18 13.91 -6.96
C PRO A 48 13.52 14.60 -5.77
N THR A 49 13.72 14.05 -4.57
CA THR A 49 13.18 14.59 -3.33
C THR A 49 14.20 15.44 -2.59
N VAL A 50 15.49 15.20 -2.83
CA VAL A 50 16.58 16.03 -2.34
C VAL A 50 16.74 17.20 -3.31
N ARG A 51 16.42 18.39 -2.86
CA ARG A 51 16.79 19.60 -3.60
C ARG A 51 18.28 19.83 -3.37
N GLY A 52 19.03 19.96 -4.47
CA GLY A 52 20.43 20.38 -4.41
C GLY A 52 20.52 21.69 -3.61
N MET A 53 21.51 21.81 -2.77
CA MET A 53 21.79 23.04 -2.01
C MET A 53 22.22 24.17 -2.97
N GLN A 54 21.32 24.67 -3.77
CA GLN A 54 21.48 25.96 -4.41
C GLN A 54 20.94 27.02 -3.44
N GLY A 55 21.86 27.59 -2.66
CA GLY A 55 21.72 28.89 -2.00
C GLY A 55 20.63 29.05 -0.95
N GLU A 56 21.08 29.44 0.23
CA GLU A 56 20.41 30.33 1.19
C GLU A 56 19.16 29.88 1.97
N ASP A 57 18.52 28.75 1.72
CA ASP A 57 17.36 28.37 2.53
C ASP A 57 17.72 27.44 3.70
N ARG A 58 18.04 28.01 4.85
CA ARG A 58 18.12 27.31 6.14
C ARG A 58 16.91 26.39 6.39
N TRP A 59 15.76 26.75 5.87
CA TRP A 59 14.53 25.98 5.98
C TRP A 59 14.52 24.73 5.11
N ASN A 60 15.20 24.71 3.96
CA ASN A 60 15.33 23.52 3.12
C ASN A 60 16.18 22.44 3.79
N ALA A 61 17.18 22.79 4.59
CA ALA A 61 17.93 21.86 5.41
C ALA A 61 17.06 21.22 6.51
N TYR A 62 16.12 21.96 7.06
CA TYR A 62 15.16 21.44 8.04
C TYR A 62 14.18 20.45 7.41
N TYR A 63 13.63 20.76 6.25
CA TYR A 63 12.74 19.82 5.53
C TYR A 63 13.45 18.53 5.12
N GLY A 64 14.72 18.60 4.77
CA GLY A 64 15.53 17.44 4.48
C GLY A 64 15.85 16.59 5.71
N ALA A 65 16.02 17.20 6.90
CA ALA A 65 16.23 16.49 8.16
C ALA A 65 15.02 15.65 8.58
N TRP A 66 13.80 16.08 8.21
CA TRP A 66 12.56 15.35 8.46
C TRP A 66 12.27 14.27 7.40
N SER A 67 13.00 14.23 6.30
CA SER A 67 12.86 13.24 5.23
C SER A 67 13.47 11.88 5.57
N GLY A 68 13.43 11.44 6.82
CA GLY A 68 13.72 10.06 7.20
C GLY A 68 15.17 9.61 7.04
N GLY A 69 16.13 10.49 7.31
CA GLY A 69 17.55 10.10 7.34
C GLY A 69 18.25 10.19 5.99
N LYS A 70 17.71 10.90 5.02
CA LYS A 70 18.44 11.27 3.81
C LYS A 70 19.69 12.04 4.20
N GLN A 71 20.85 11.55 3.83
CA GLN A 71 22.11 12.24 4.12
C GLN A 71 22.21 13.52 3.30
N LEU A 72 21.88 14.62 3.94
CA LEU A 72 22.07 15.94 3.38
C LEU A 72 23.53 16.35 3.62
N GLY A 73 24.33 16.29 2.60
CA GLY A 73 25.48 17.16 2.47
C GLY A 73 26.85 16.64 2.85
N SER A 74 27.08 15.45 3.35
CA SER A 74 28.45 15.01 3.70
C SER A 74 29.12 14.08 2.67
N GLY A 75 28.86 14.26 1.42
CA GLY A 75 29.43 13.39 0.36
C GLY A 75 29.04 13.78 -1.05
N TRP A 76 28.52 14.96 -1.23
CA TRP A 76 28.17 15.49 -2.53
C TRP A 76 29.43 15.72 -3.36
N VAL A 77 29.59 14.87 -4.36
CA VAL A 77 30.50 15.16 -5.48
C VAL A 77 29.61 15.82 -6.55
N GLU A 78 29.84 17.08 -6.77
CA GLU A 78 29.23 17.87 -7.84
C GLU A 78 29.38 17.11 -9.16
N GLY A 79 28.27 16.69 -9.78
CA GLY A 79 28.28 15.94 -11.04
C GLY A 79 27.83 14.47 -10.95
N MET A 80 27.48 13.94 -9.80
CA MET A 80 27.14 12.52 -9.64
C MET A 80 25.66 12.22 -9.97
N TRP A 81 24.78 13.21 -9.92
CA TRP A 81 23.36 13.11 -10.33
C TRP A 81 22.86 14.44 -10.85
N ASP A 82 22.26 14.42 -12.03
CA ASP A 82 21.77 15.63 -12.71
C ASP A 82 20.34 16.06 -12.31
N GLY A 83 19.78 15.44 -11.31
CA GLY A 83 18.42 15.77 -10.81
C GLY A 83 17.29 15.35 -11.74
N ARG A 84 17.57 14.49 -12.74
CA ARG A 84 16.53 13.96 -13.61
C ARG A 84 15.55 13.05 -12.87
N THR A 85 14.35 12.92 -13.43
CA THR A 85 13.38 11.93 -12.97
C THR A 85 13.89 10.53 -13.30
N ASP A 86 13.82 9.62 -12.33
CA ASP A 86 14.06 8.19 -12.54
C ASP A 86 12.73 7.45 -12.67
N PRO A 87 12.24 7.22 -13.90
CA PRO A 87 10.96 6.56 -14.10
C PRO A 87 10.98 5.11 -13.65
N MET A 88 12.14 4.41 -13.72
CA MET A 88 12.24 3.02 -13.28
C MET A 88 11.99 2.88 -11.77
N ARG A 89 12.51 3.78 -10.97
CA ARG A 89 12.24 3.82 -9.53
C ARG A 89 10.74 3.95 -9.26
N GLY A 90 10.08 4.87 -9.94
CA GLY A 90 8.63 5.06 -9.81
C GLY A 90 7.84 3.80 -10.18
N TRP A 91 8.19 3.14 -11.27
CA TRP A 91 7.55 1.90 -11.69
C TRP A 91 7.79 0.75 -10.71
N VAL A 92 9.00 0.60 -10.20
CA VAL A 92 9.33 -0.43 -9.19
C VAL A 92 8.50 -0.24 -7.92
N ILE A 93 8.38 1.00 -7.44
CA ILE A 93 7.54 1.31 -6.29
C ILE A 93 6.07 0.99 -6.59
N ALA A 94 5.56 1.41 -7.76
CA ALA A 94 4.19 1.12 -8.18
C ALA A 94 3.91 -0.39 -8.26
N PHE A 95 4.81 -1.17 -8.84
CA PHE A 95 4.70 -2.63 -8.85
C PHE A 95 4.71 -3.22 -7.45
N SER A 96 5.56 -2.72 -6.56
CA SER A 96 5.59 -3.16 -5.16
C SER A 96 4.26 -2.92 -4.46
N TRP A 97 3.61 -1.80 -4.72
CA TRP A 97 2.26 -1.48 -4.23
C TRP A 97 1.22 -2.46 -4.78
N MET A 98 1.27 -2.76 -6.07
CA MET A 98 0.37 -3.76 -6.68
C MET A 98 0.59 -5.16 -6.12
N PHE A 99 1.84 -5.56 -5.86
CA PHE A 99 2.13 -6.82 -5.17
C PHE A 99 1.65 -6.83 -3.72
N ALA A 100 1.80 -5.72 -3.00
CA ALA A 100 1.32 -5.60 -1.63
C ALA A 100 -0.21 -5.75 -1.57
N SER A 101 -0.96 -5.44 -2.64
CA SER A 101 -2.42 -5.65 -2.69
C SER A 101 -2.81 -7.11 -2.46
N PHE A 102 -2.02 -8.08 -2.93
CA PHE A 102 -2.30 -9.49 -2.67
C PHE A 102 -2.18 -9.85 -1.18
N ALA A 103 -1.18 -9.30 -0.50
CA ALA A 103 -1.04 -9.47 0.94
C ALA A 103 -2.18 -8.76 1.69
N ASP A 104 -2.57 -7.57 1.24
CA ASP A 104 -3.67 -6.82 1.83
C ASP A 104 -5.01 -7.54 1.68
N ILE A 105 -5.28 -8.16 0.53
CA ILE A 105 -6.46 -9.00 0.30
C ILE A 105 -6.49 -10.16 1.30
N TYR A 106 -5.35 -10.84 1.48
CA TYR A 106 -5.24 -11.91 2.44
C TYR A 106 -5.50 -11.44 3.87
N TYR A 107 -4.91 -10.32 4.27
CA TYR A 107 -5.13 -9.72 5.59
C TYR A 107 -6.58 -9.29 5.79
N LEU A 108 -7.20 -8.69 4.79
CA LEU A 108 -8.61 -8.30 4.83
C LEU A 108 -9.52 -9.53 5.01
N CYS A 109 -9.31 -10.59 4.24
CA CYS A 109 -10.12 -11.80 4.32
C CYS A 109 -10.00 -12.54 5.65
N ILE A 110 -8.85 -12.43 6.34
CA ILE A 110 -8.65 -13.06 7.66
C ILE A 110 -9.18 -12.19 8.79
N LEU A 111 -8.83 -10.89 8.78
CA LEU A 111 -9.15 -9.96 9.86
C LEU A 111 -10.59 -9.45 9.79
N VAL A 112 -11.10 -9.22 8.58
CA VAL A 112 -12.43 -8.67 8.35
C VAL A 112 -13.34 -9.76 7.78
N ARG A 113 -14.04 -10.46 8.64
CA ARG A 113 -14.94 -11.57 8.25
C ARG A 113 -16.23 -11.11 7.57
N ARG A 114 -16.54 -9.81 7.59
CA ARG A 114 -17.79 -9.25 7.05
C ARG A 114 -17.51 -8.50 5.75
N PRO A 115 -18.04 -8.94 4.58
CA PRO A 115 -17.76 -8.33 3.28
C PRO A 115 -18.17 -6.85 3.21
N ARG A 116 -19.23 -6.45 3.91
CA ARG A 116 -19.73 -5.07 3.92
C ARG A 116 -18.72 -4.04 4.48
N LEU A 117 -17.77 -4.48 5.29
CA LEU A 117 -16.77 -3.60 5.92
C LEU A 117 -15.45 -3.53 5.15
N LEU A 118 -15.26 -4.38 4.13
CA LEU A 118 -14.01 -4.45 3.37
C LEU A 118 -13.68 -3.14 2.66
N LEU A 119 -14.67 -2.54 2.02
CA LEU A 119 -14.53 -1.23 1.36
C LEU A 119 -14.06 -0.17 2.35
N ASP A 120 -14.67 -0.12 3.52
CA ASP A 120 -14.38 0.88 4.55
C ASP A 120 -12.95 0.76 5.06
N PHE A 121 -12.50 -0.47 5.34
CA PHE A 121 -11.12 -0.73 5.75
C PHE A 121 -10.08 -0.40 4.67
N ALA A 122 -10.35 -0.75 3.41
CA ALA A 122 -9.44 -0.46 2.30
C ALA A 122 -9.35 1.04 2.03
N LEU A 123 -10.49 1.75 2.03
CA LEU A 123 -10.51 3.21 1.86
C LEU A 123 -9.83 3.92 3.03
N THR A 124 -10.03 3.45 4.26
CA THR A 124 -9.35 4.01 5.45
C THR A 124 -7.85 3.83 5.36
N LEU A 125 -7.37 2.67 4.88
CA LEU A 125 -5.94 2.42 4.66
C LEU A 125 -5.36 3.39 3.63
N GLY A 126 -6.02 3.52 2.47
CA GLY A 126 -5.61 4.46 1.43
C GLY A 126 -5.64 5.92 1.89
N PHE A 127 -6.70 6.33 2.58
CA PHE A 127 -6.81 7.67 3.13
C PHE A 127 -5.71 7.96 4.16
N SER A 128 -5.45 7.03 5.07
CA SER A 128 -4.37 7.17 6.06
C SER A 128 -3.01 7.30 5.39
N HIS A 129 -2.77 6.56 4.30
CA HIS A 129 -1.54 6.70 3.52
C HIS A 129 -1.43 8.08 2.87
N ILE A 130 -2.52 8.61 2.27
CA ILE A 130 -2.52 9.96 1.67
C ILE A 130 -2.20 11.02 2.73
N VAL A 131 -2.76 10.90 3.93
CA VAL A 131 -2.45 11.82 5.04
C VAL A 131 -0.97 11.73 5.44
N LEU A 132 -0.46 10.51 5.61
CA LEU A 132 0.93 10.27 6.01
C LEU A 132 1.92 10.76 4.96
N THR A 133 1.67 10.48 3.68
CA THR A 133 2.56 10.91 2.60
C THR A 133 2.54 12.43 2.44
N THR A 134 1.38 13.08 2.60
CA THR A 134 1.27 14.53 2.58
C THR A 134 2.03 15.16 3.74
N TYR A 135 1.90 14.59 4.93
CA TYR A 135 2.63 15.05 6.11
C TYR A 135 4.14 14.85 5.94
N TYR A 136 4.57 13.67 5.48
CA TYR A 136 5.98 13.33 5.29
C TYR A 136 6.67 14.20 4.23
N SER A 137 6.01 14.41 3.09
CA SER A 137 6.54 15.21 1.98
C SER A 137 6.37 16.72 2.18
N ALA A 138 5.62 17.16 3.20
CA ALA A 138 5.17 18.52 3.42
C ALA A 138 4.51 19.17 2.18
N SER A 139 3.92 18.34 1.32
CA SER A 139 3.29 18.75 0.07
C SER A 139 2.17 17.80 -0.34
N ILE A 140 1.11 18.34 -0.93
CA ILE A 140 -0.01 17.54 -1.45
C ILE A 140 0.46 16.79 -2.70
N PRO A 141 0.07 15.50 -2.86
CA PRO A 141 0.38 14.74 -4.06
C PRO A 141 -0.21 15.36 -5.32
N THR A 142 0.64 15.84 -6.22
CA THR A 142 0.24 16.44 -7.50
C THR A 142 0.49 15.52 -8.70
N SER A 143 1.07 14.33 -8.46
CA SER A 143 1.38 13.38 -9.52
C SER A 143 0.15 12.58 -9.92
N LEU A 144 -0.23 12.64 -11.20
CA LEU A 144 -1.27 11.79 -11.78
C LEU A 144 -0.92 10.31 -11.66
N PHE A 145 0.36 9.95 -11.83
CA PHE A 145 0.84 8.58 -11.69
C PHE A 145 0.58 8.02 -10.28
N PHE A 146 0.89 8.80 -9.25
CA PHE A 146 0.59 8.41 -7.87
C PHE A 146 -0.90 8.12 -7.68
N TRP A 147 -1.77 8.99 -8.16
CA TRP A 147 -3.22 8.80 -8.04
C TRP A 147 -3.72 7.57 -8.78
N ILE A 148 -3.22 7.33 -10.00
CA ILE A 148 -3.57 6.13 -10.78
C ILE A 148 -3.19 4.86 -10.00
N VAL A 149 -1.97 4.81 -9.46
CA VAL A 149 -1.51 3.66 -8.66
C VAL A 149 -2.39 3.46 -7.42
N MET A 150 -2.68 4.53 -6.68
CA MET A 150 -3.52 4.47 -5.48
C MET A 150 -4.93 3.99 -5.78
N PHE A 151 -5.56 4.51 -6.83
CA PHE A 151 -6.90 4.06 -7.26
C PHE A 151 -6.90 2.61 -7.73
N THR A 152 -5.91 2.22 -8.55
CA THR A 152 -5.81 0.85 -9.06
C THR A 152 -5.58 -0.14 -7.92
N TRP A 153 -4.67 0.18 -7.00
CA TRP A 153 -4.43 -0.61 -5.79
C TRP A 153 -5.70 -0.77 -4.96
N SER A 154 -6.38 0.32 -4.65
CA SER A 154 -7.62 0.29 -3.85
C SER A 154 -8.74 -0.50 -4.54
N ALA A 155 -9.00 -0.23 -5.82
CA ALA A 155 -10.03 -0.92 -6.59
C ALA A 155 -9.75 -2.43 -6.69
N THR A 156 -8.52 -2.83 -6.98
CA THR A 156 -8.11 -4.24 -7.06
C THR A 156 -8.28 -4.93 -5.71
N THR A 157 -7.80 -4.30 -4.64
CA THR A 157 -7.88 -4.86 -3.28
C THR A 157 -9.32 -5.06 -2.84
N VAL A 158 -10.18 -4.06 -3.02
CA VAL A 158 -11.60 -4.14 -2.64
C VAL A 158 -12.32 -5.19 -3.45
N THR A 159 -12.21 -5.13 -4.79
CA THR A 159 -12.98 -6.01 -5.68
C THR A 159 -12.65 -7.48 -5.46
N ILE A 160 -11.36 -7.81 -5.35
CA ILE A 160 -10.94 -9.21 -5.16
C ILE A 160 -11.27 -9.69 -3.74
N ALA A 161 -11.01 -8.87 -2.71
CA ALA A 161 -11.33 -9.24 -1.33
C ALA A 161 -12.84 -9.46 -1.15
N GLU A 162 -13.68 -8.61 -1.73
CA GLU A 162 -15.14 -8.76 -1.69
C GLU A 162 -15.58 -10.05 -2.35
N GLN A 163 -15.10 -10.36 -3.56
CA GLN A 163 -15.44 -11.60 -4.26
C GLN A 163 -15.06 -12.84 -3.46
N ILE A 164 -13.86 -12.86 -2.85
CA ILE A 164 -13.40 -13.98 -2.03
C ILE A 164 -14.26 -14.14 -0.79
N CYS A 165 -14.55 -13.04 -0.09
CA CYS A 165 -15.35 -13.09 1.14
C CYS A 165 -16.80 -13.47 0.88
N VAL A 166 -17.44 -12.95 -0.17
CA VAL A 166 -18.81 -13.33 -0.57
C VAL A 166 -18.86 -14.82 -0.93
N LYS A 167 -17.90 -15.31 -1.73
CA LYS A 167 -17.84 -16.73 -2.09
C LYS A 167 -17.70 -17.61 -0.85
N ARG A 168 -16.89 -17.19 0.12
CA ARG A 168 -16.72 -17.91 1.37
C ARG A 168 -17.99 -17.93 2.21
N GLU A 169 -18.71 -16.81 2.37
CA GLU A 169 -19.97 -16.74 3.09
C GLU A 169 -21.04 -17.65 2.46
N MET A 170 -21.13 -17.65 1.11
CA MET A 170 -22.06 -18.55 0.41
C MET A 170 -21.75 -20.02 0.66
N THR A 171 -20.48 -20.39 0.69
CA THR A 171 -20.06 -21.76 0.95
C THR A 171 -20.31 -22.18 2.39
N GLU A 172 -19.97 -21.32 3.35
CA GLU A 172 -20.22 -21.57 4.78
C GLU A 172 -21.72 -21.57 5.12
N GLY A 173 -22.52 -20.70 4.48
CA GLY A 173 -23.97 -20.64 4.65
C GLY A 173 -24.69 -21.88 4.15
N LEU A 174 -24.23 -22.49 3.06
CA LEU A 174 -24.78 -23.74 2.52
C LEU A 174 -24.51 -24.95 3.42
N VAL A 175 -23.40 -24.93 4.17
CA VAL A 175 -23.03 -26.02 5.08
C VAL A 175 -23.84 -25.96 6.39
N ILE A 176 -24.29 -24.77 6.80
CA ILE A 176 -25.05 -24.58 8.05
C ILE A 176 -26.54 -24.86 7.86
N SER A 177 -27.06 -24.76 6.65
CA SER A 177 -28.46 -25.12 6.36
C SER A 177 -28.58 -26.64 6.30
N PRO A 178 -29.27 -27.31 7.24
CA PRO A 178 -29.51 -28.74 7.14
C PRO A 178 -30.26 -29.03 5.83
N PRO A 179 -30.06 -30.19 5.21
CA PRO A 179 -30.80 -30.58 4.04
C PRO A 179 -32.30 -30.41 4.29
N ARG A 180 -33.01 -29.87 3.33
CA ARG A 180 -34.45 -29.56 3.45
C ARG A 180 -35.27 -30.79 3.86
N ASP A 181 -34.80 -31.96 3.43
CA ASP A 181 -35.42 -33.26 3.75
C ASP A 181 -35.34 -33.61 5.26
N GLU A 182 -34.24 -33.23 5.96
CA GLU A 182 -34.12 -33.44 7.40
C GLU A 182 -35.02 -32.52 8.23
N VAL A 183 -35.27 -31.29 7.74
CA VAL A 183 -36.18 -30.35 8.44
C VAL A 183 -37.62 -30.81 8.30
N ASP A 184 -38.02 -31.26 7.11
CA ASP A 184 -39.39 -31.77 6.86
C ASP A 184 -39.64 -33.06 7.68
N ASP A 185 -38.66 -33.93 7.83
CA ASP A 185 -38.74 -35.13 8.67
C ASP A 185 -38.83 -34.83 10.18
N LEU A 186 -38.11 -33.80 10.62
CA LEU A 186 -38.18 -33.37 12.04
C LEU A 186 -39.52 -32.72 12.36
N GLU A 187 -40.05 -31.87 11.49
CA GLU A 187 -41.38 -31.26 11.67
C GLU A 187 -42.48 -32.30 11.60
N MET A 188 -42.40 -33.28 10.72
CA MET A 188 -43.35 -34.35 10.62
C MET A 188 -43.31 -35.29 11.83
N GLY A 189 -42.11 -35.57 12.38
CA GLY A 189 -41.90 -36.33 13.58
C GLY A 189 -42.47 -35.64 14.85
N GLU A 190 -42.40 -34.32 14.90
CA GLU A 190 -42.91 -33.54 16.02
C GLU A 190 -44.44 -33.43 15.98
N LEU A 191 -45.05 -33.36 14.78
CA LEU A 191 -46.51 -33.38 14.63
C LEU A 191 -47.12 -34.75 15.03
N LEU A 192 -46.46 -35.85 14.64
CA LEU A 192 -46.89 -37.21 15.01
C LEU A 192 -46.76 -37.55 16.53
N ARG A 193 -45.98 -36.77 17.27
CA ARG A 193 -45.76 -36.95 18.68
C ARG A 193 -46.77 -36.16 19.53
N ARG A 194 -47.53 -35.28 18.93
CA ARG A 194 -48.54 -34.42 19.61
C ARG A 194 -49.94 -35.03 19.62
N ASP A 195 -50.21 -36.08 18.85
CA ASP A 195 -51.43 -36.86 18.87
C ASP A 195 -51.26 -38.11 19.75
#